data_197be799686e1011644d281010bf508b
#
_entry.id   197be799686e1011644d281010bf508b
#
_cell.length_a   1.000
_cell.length_b   1.000
_cell.length_c   1.000
_cell.angle_alpha   90.00
_cell.angle_beta   90.00
_cell.angle_gamma   90.00
#
_symmetry.space_group_name_H-M   'P 1'
#
loop_
_entity.id
_entity.type
_entity.pdbx_description
1 polymer ?
#
loop_
_entity_poly.entity_id
_entity_poly.type
_entity_poly.pdbx_seq_one_letter_code
_entity_poly.pdbx_strand_id
1 'polypeptide(L)'
;FLRLSLSMMVMNEEEVTERTKAIERSIITKYRKSIWRRFTKGVHDYELIKEGDKIAVCISGGKDSMLMAKCFQDLKRFSKFEFDVKFLVMDPGYSEANRKVIENNAKILNVPITIFESNIFDSVYHIEKSPCYLCARMRRGHLYNFARELGCNKIAYAHHKDDVIETMLLSLLYEGRFYSFPPLSLIHI
;
A
#
# COMPACT_ATOMS: atom_id res chain seq x y z
N PHE A 1 -4.56 -14.73 9.00
CA PHE A 1 -5.19 -13.59 8.32
C PHE A 1 -6.31 -14.03 7.35
N LEU A 2 -6.19 -15.12 6.63
CA LEU A 2 -7.23 -15.63 5.70
C LEU A 2 -8.51 -16.20 6.40
N ARG A 3 -8.45 -16.53 7.70
CA ARG A 3 -9.65 -16.93 8.48
C ARG A 3 -10.54 -15.76 8.93
N LEU A 4 -10.15 -14.51 8.64
CA LEU A 4 -10.91 -13.31 9.03
C LEU A 4 -12.08 -12.98 8.09
N SER A 5 -12.11 -13.51 6.86
CA SER A 5 -13.08 -13.08 5.86
C SER A 5 -14.48 -13.69 6.00
N LEU A 6 -14.63 -14.90 6.58
CA LEU A 6 -15.94 -15.58 6.65
C LEU A 6 -16.76 -15.28 7.92
N SER A 7 -16.11 -14.86 9.03
CA SER A 7 -16.82 -14.50 10.28
C SER A 7 -17.28 -13.03 10.33
N MET A 8 -17.04 -12.25 9.27
CA MET A 8 -17.12 -10.79 9.30
C MET A 8 -18.35 -10.18 8.66
N MET A 9 -19.32 -10.97 8.26
CA MET A 9 -20.53 -10.43 7.59
C MET A 9 -21.53 -9.73 8.54
N VAL A 10 -21.33 -9.75 9.85
CA VAL A 10 -22.29 -9.16 10.81
C VAL A 10 -21.55 -8.57 12.03
N MET A 11 -20.63 -7.63 11.80
CA MET A 11 -20.11 -6.82 12.92
C MET A 11 -20.90 -5.51 13.01
N ASN A 12 -21.35 -5.14 14.20
CA ASN A 12 -21.97 -3.85 14.43
C ASN A 12 -20.90 -2.73 14.46
N GLU A 13 -21.31 -1.45 14.42
CA GLU A 13 -20.38 -0.31 14.35
C GLU A 13 -19.51 -0.18 15.61
N GLU A 14 -20.01 -0.56 16.77
CA GLU A 14 -19.24 -0.53 18.02
C GLU A 14 -18.14 -1.58 18.01
N GLU A 15 -18.44 -2.80 17.57
CA GLU A 15 -17.45 -3.87 17.43
C GLU A 15 -16.35 -3.52 16.43
N VAL A 16 -16.70 -2.88 15.31
CA VAL A 16 -15.71 -2.38 14.34
C VAL A 16 -14.80 -1.34 14.98
N THR A 17 -15.38 -0.41 15.72
CA THR A 17 -14.63 0.68 16.40
C THR A 17 -13.67 0.11 17.45
N GLU A 18 -14.13 -0.80 18.30
CA GLU A 18 -13.26 -1.42 19.32
C GLU A 18 -12.15 -2.25 18.70
N ARG A 19 -12.46 -2.97 17.62
CA ARG A 19 -11.45 -3.74 16.88
C ARG A 19 -10.40 -2.84 16.22
N THR A 20 -10.80 -1.72 15.64
CA THR A 20 -9.88 -0.73 15.06
C THR A 20 -8.93 -0.21 16.14
N LYS A 21 -9.44 0.21 17.30
CA LYS A 21 -8.62 0.66 18.44
C LYS A 21 -7.65 -0.41 18.93
N ALA A 22 -8.12 -1.67 19.01
CA ALA A 22 -7.27 -2.80 19.43
C ALA A 22 -6.13 -3.04 18.43
N ILE A 23 -6.39 -2.94 17.12
CA ILE A 23 -5.37 -3.06 16.07
C ILE A 23 -4.35 -1.93 16.19
N GLU A 24 -4.78 -0.67 16.26
CA GLU A 24 -3.92 0.50 16.43
C GLU A 24 -3.02 0.34 17.66
N ARG A 25 -3.62 0.03 18.81
CA ARG A 25 -2.89 -0.21 20.04
C ARG A 25 -1.85 -1.33 19.89
N SER A 26 -2.19 -2.42 19.20
CA SER A 26 -1.28 -3.54 19.01
C SER A 26 -0.03 -3.18 18.20
N ILE A 27 -0.15 -2.32 17.18
CA ILE A 27 0.96 -1.85 16.35
C ILE A 27 1.97 -1.07 17.20
N ILE A 28 1.49 -0.13 18.02
CA ILE A 28 2.34 0.78 18.82
C ILE A 28 2.80 0.16 20.14
N THR A 29 2.22 -0.96 20.59
CA THR A 29 2.61 -1.66 21.84
C THR A 29 3.24 -3.02 21.57
N LYS A 30 2.43 -4.05 21.26
CA LYS A 30 2.87 -5.44 21.07
C LYS A 30 3.88 -5.56 19.94
N TYR A 31 3.62 -4.92 18.81
CA TYR A 31 4.47 -4.95 17.61
C TYR A 31 5.40 -3.73 17.49
N ARG A 32 5.56 -2.96 18.56
CA ARG A 32 6.37 -1.75 18.55
C ARG A 32 7.78 -1.97 18.03
N LYS A 33 8.48 -3.02 18.50
CA LYS A 33 9.88 -3.30 18.10
C LYS A 33 9.98 -3.84 16.67
N SER A 34 9.04 -4.70 16.28
CA SER A 34 9.10 -5.40 14.99
C SER A 34 8.52 -4.60 13.83
N ILE A 35 7.54 -3.72 14.08
CA ILE A 35 6.83 -2.96 13.04
C ILE A 35 7.04 -1.46 13.25
N TRP A 36 6.42 -0.88 14.28
CA TRP A 36 6.33 0.57 14.43
C TRP A 36 7.69 1.27 14.46
N ARG A 37 8.61 0.79 15.31
CA ARG A 37 9.95 1.38 15.43
C ARG A 37 10.76 1.25 14.13
N ARG A 38 10.61 0.14 13.41
CA ARG A 38 11.32 -0.05 12.13
C ARG A 38 10.76 0.86 11.06
N PHE A 39 9.44 1.00 10.98
CA PHE A 39 8.77 1.91 10.06
C PHE A 39 9.18 3.37 10.32
N THR A 40 9.02 3.85 11.55
CA THR A 40 9.39 5.22 11.91
C THR A 40 10.88 5.51 11.76
N LYS A 41 11.74 4.52 12.07
CA LYS A 41 13.17 4.63 11.83
C LYS A 41 13.48 4.76 10.33
N GLY A 42 12.86 3.95 9.48
CA GLY A 42 13.04 4.06 8.02
C GLY A 42 12.58 5.41 7.49
N VAL A 43 11.42 5.90 7.92
CA VAL A 43 10.94 7.24 7.55
C VAL A 43 11.93 8.32 7.93
N HIS A 44 12.50 8.23 9.11
CA HIS A 44 13.48 9.21 9.62
C HIS A 44 14.84 9.10 8.93
N ASP A 45 15.43 7.89 8.89
CA ASP A 45 16.80 7.69 8.39
C ASP A 45 16.93 8.02 6.89
N TYR A 46 15.87 7.84 6.12
CA TYR A 46 15.84 8.14 4.70
C TYR A 46 15.13 9.45 4.36
N GLU A 47 14.74 10.24 5.37
CA GLU A 47 14.00 11.50 5.19
C GLU A 47 12.81 11.36 4.24
N LEU A 48 12.06 10.26 4.37
CA LEU A 48 11.00 9.92 3.43
C LEU A 48 9.84 10.90 3.44
N ILE A 49 9.61 11.59 4.57
CA ILE A 49 8.50 12.52 4.78
C ILE A 49 9.04 13.84 5.31
N LYS A 50 8.61 14.93 4.70
CA LYS A 50 8.93 16.32 5.09
C LYS A 50 7.65 17.08 5.39
N GLU A 51 7.79 18.20 6.07
CA GLU A 51 6.67 19.12 6.30
C GLU A 51 6.07 19.59 4.96
N GLY A 52 4.74 19.60 4.89
CA GLY A 52 3.99 19.97 3.70
C GLY A 52 3.86 18.87 2.64
N ASP A 53 4.47 17.71 2.83
CA ASP A 53 4.31 16.59 1.89
C ASP A 53 2.87 16.10 1.83
N LYS A 54 2.47 15.69 0.64
CA LYS A 54 1.20 15.01 0.37
C LYS A 54 1.48 13.66 -0.27
N ILE A 55 1.22 12.58 0.48
CA ILE A 55 1.68 11.23 0.17
C ILE A 55 0.51 10.38 -0.30
N ALA A 56 0.65 9.76 -1.47
CA ALA A 56 -0.25 8.73 -1.94
C ALA A 56 0.22 7.35 -1.43
N VAL A 57 -0.52 6.75 -0.52
CA VAL A 57 -0.27 5.39 -0.01
C VAL A 57 -1.07 4.41 -0.85
N CYS A 58 -0.37 3.57 -1.62
CA CYS A 58 -0.99 2.62 -2.54
C CYS A 58 -1.38 1.34 -1.81
N ILE A 59 -2.66 0.98 -1.91
CA ILE A 59 -3.25 -0.20 -1.28
C ILE A 59 -3.58 -1.23 -2.37
N SER A 60 -2.96 -2.40 -2.26
CA SER A 60 -3.22 -3.55 -3.14
C SER A 60 -4.30 -4.50 -2.61
N GLY A 61 -4.83 -4.25 -1.41
CA GLY A 61 -5.71 -5.15 -0.69
C GLY A 61 -4.99 -6.24 0.12
N GLY A 62 -3.68 -6.41 -0.05
CA GLY A 62 -2.87 -7.34 0.73
C GLY A 62 -2.57 -6.82 2.14
N LYS A 63 -2.18 -7.75 3.03
CA LYS A 63 -1.88 -7.47 4.45
C LYS A 63 -0.84 -6.37 4.65
N ASP A 64 0.19 -6.35 3.80
CA ASP A 64 1.33 -5.43 3.95
C ASP A 64 0.93 -3.99 3.59
N SER A 65 0.13 -3.81 2.52
CA SER A 65 -0.39 -2.51 2.12
C SER A 65 -1.39 -1.94 3.14
N MET A 66 -2.23 -2.78 3.73
CA MET A 66 -3.14 -2.36 4.79
C MET A 66 -2.40 -2.01 6.09
N LEU A 67 -1.37 -2.78 6.45
CA LEU A 67 -0.51 -2.46 7.59
C LEU A 67 0.23 -1.14 7.38
N MET A 68 0.79 -0.92 6.19
CA MET A 68 1.43 0.33 5.81
C MET A 68 0.46 1.51 5.94
N ALA A 69 -0.77 1.36 5.45
CA ALA A 69 -1.80 2.39 5.57
C ALA A 69 -2.07 2.78 7.04
N LYS A 70 -2.18 1.79 7.94
CA LYS A 70 -2.32 2.06 9.39
C LYS A 70 -1.10 2.75 9.97
N CYS A 71 0.11 2.33 9.60
CA CYS A 71 1.33 2.99 10.04
C CYS A 71 1.39 4.47 9.60
N PHE A 72 0.94 4.79 8.38
CA PHE A 72 0.85 6.18 7.91
C PHE A 72 -0.23 6.99 8.65
N GLN A 73 -1.39 6.40 8.96
CA GLN A 73 -2.41 7.06 9.79
C GLN A 73 -1.89 7.40 11.18
N ASP A 74 -1.24 6.43 11.83
CA ASP A 74 -0.68 6.64 13.18
C ASP A 74 0.49 7.63 13.12
N LEU A 75 1.33 7.57 12.08
CA LEU A 75 2.41 8.52 11.91
C LEU A 75 1.87 9.95 11.75
N LYS A 76 0.83 10.16 10.94
CA LYS A 76 0.18 11.47 10.79
C LYS A 76 -0.37 11.98 12.11
N ARG A 77 -0.94 11.11 12.97
CA ARG A 77 -1.48 11.46 14.28
C ARG A 77 -0.40 11.89 15.29
N PHE A 78 0.77 11.26 15.24
CA PHE A 78 1.86 11.45 16.20
C PHE A 78 3.03 12.30 15.67
N SER A 79 2.96 12.75 14.43
CA SER A 79 4.00 13.60 13.84
C SER A 79 4.05 14.98 14.48
N LYS A 80 5.26 15.54 14.56
CA LYS A 80 5.51 16.90 15.04
C LYS A 80 5.34 17.96 13.96
N PHE A 81 5.27 17.54 12.69
CA PHE A 81 5.11 18.40 11.52
C PHE A 81 3.91 17.95 10.70
N GLU A 82 3.34 18.85 9.95
CA GLU A 82 2.16 18.57 9.14
C GLU A 82 2.51 17.97 7.79
N PHE A 83 1.84 16.90 7.43
CA PHE A 83 1.83 16.31 6.10
C PHE A 83 0.46 15.68 5.82
N ASP A 84 0.13 15.47 4.56
CA ASP A 84 -1.14 14.85 4.18
C ASP A 84 -0.94 13.45 3.59
N VAL A 85 -1.98 12.61 3.73
CA VAL A 85 -1.96 11.23 3.24
C VAL A 85 -3.26 10.95 2.51
N LYS A 86 -3.16 10.39 1.30
CA LYS A 86 -4.26 9.84 0.53
C LYS A 86 -4.07 8.33 0.36
N PHE A 87 -5.11 7.56 0.62
CA PHE A 87 -5.07 6.09 0.49
C PHE A 87 -5.73 5.69 -0.82
N LEU A 88 -4.93 5.17 -1.76
CA LEU A 88 -5.35 4.89 -3.11
C LEU A 88 -5.45 3.39 -3.37
N VAL A 89 -6.59 2.95 -3.86
CA VAL A 89 -6.80 1.61 -4.40
C VAL A 89 -7.03 1.73 -5.89
N MET A 90 -6.15 1.12 -6.67
CA MET A 90 -6.39 0.97 -8.09
C MET A 90 -7.12 -0.33 -8.35
N ASP A 91 -8.32 -0.24 -8.93
CA ASP A 91 -9.09 -1.37 -9.41
C ASP A 91 -8.79 -1.62 -10.88
N PRO A 92 -8.02 -2.69 -11.21
CA PRO A 92 -7.69 -3.02 -12.59
C PRO A 92 -8.77 -3.85 -13.29
N GLY A 93 -9.95 -4.02 -12.69
CA GLY A 93 -11.03 -4.91 -13.10
C GLY A 93 -11.21 -6.07 -12.11
N TYR A 94 -11.16 -5.80 -10.82
CA TYR A 94 -11.42 -6.83 -9.80
C TYR A 94 -12.83 -7.40 -9.90
N SER A 95 -12.99 -8.67 -9.53
CA SER A 95 -14.32 -9.21 -9.28
C SER A 95 -15.00 -8.46 -8.12
N GLU A 96 -16.33 -8.37 -8.16
CA GLU A 96 -17.11 -7.72 -7.11
C GLU A 96 -16.79 -8.28 -5.71
N ALA A 97 -16.55 -9.58 -5.62
CA ALA A 97 -16.16 -10.23 -4.38
C ALA A 97 -14.81 -9.71 -3.83
N ASN A 98 -13.80 -9.56 -4.68
CA ASN A 98 -12.49 -9.04 -4.30
C ASN A 98 -12.58 -7.56 -3.89
N ARG A 99 -13.34 -6.76 -4.63
CA ARG A 99 -13.58 -5.36 -4.31
C ARG A 99 -14.23 -5.21 -2.94
N LYS A 100 -15.29 -5.96 -2.65
CA LYS A 100 -15.95 -5.99 -1.32
C LYS A 100 -14.99 -6.37 -0.19
N VAL A 101 -14.07 -7.30 -0.43
CA VAL A 101 -13.06 -7.66 0.59
C VAL A 101 -12.15 -6.47 0.90
N ILE A 102 -11.69 -5.74 -0.11
CA ILE A 102 -10.82 -4.56 0.08
C ILE A 102 -11.57 -3.46 0.83
N GLU A 103 -12.80 -3.15 0.43
CA GLU A 103 -13.65 -2.15 1.07
C GLU A 103 -13.97 -2.50 2.53
N ASN A 104 -14.32 -3.75 2.81
CA ASN A 104 -14.59 -4.23 4.16
C ASN A 104 -13.33 -4.16 5.05
N ASN A 105 -12.17 -4.56 4.54
CA ASN A 105 -10.93 -4.46 5.28
C ASN A 105 -10.57 -3.00 5.58
N ALA A 106 -10.75 -2.11 4.61
CA ALA A 106 -10.54 -0.67 4.81
C ALA A 106 -11.48 -0.10 5.86
N LYS A 107 -12.76 -0.48 5.83
CA LYS A 107 -13.77 -0.09 6.84
C LYS A 107 -13.38 -0.53 8.25
N ILE A 108 -12.98 -1.80 8.42
CA ILE A 108 -12.57 -2.36 9.72
C ILE A 108 -11.32 -1.66 10.25
N LEU A 109 -10.40 -1.31 9.36
CA LEU A 109 -9.18 -0.61 9.72
C LEU A 109 -9.39 0.91 9.85
N ASN A 110 -10.58 1.40 9.56
CA ASN A 110 -10.89 2.84 9.49
C ASN A 110 -9.89 3.60 8.59
N VAL A 111 -9.60 3.03 7.42
CA VAL A 111 -8.74 3.65 6.41
C VAL A 111 -9.62 4.26 5.33
N PRO A 112 -9.62 5.59 5.15
CA PRO A 112 -10.44 6.26 4.14
C PRO A 112 -9.81 6.06 2.74
N ILE A 113 -10.17 4.98 2.07
CA ILE A 113 -9.65 4.65 0.74
C ILE A 113 -10.39 5.43 -0.36
N THR A 114 -9.64 5.79 -1.39
CA THR A 114 -10.17 6.27 -2.68
C THR A 114 -9.90 5.20 -3.72
N ILE A 115 -10.97 4.63 -4.28
CA ILE A 115 -10.87 3.62 -5.34
C ILE A 115 -11.01 4.31 -6.68
N PHE A 116 -10.11 4.04 -7.60
CA PHE A 116 -10.24 4.44 -9.00
C PHE A 116 -10.11 3.23 -9.91
N GLU A 117 -10.91 3.23 -10.94
CA GLU A 117 -11.01 2.14 -11.90
C GLU A 117 -10.05 2.38 -13.08
N SER A 118 -9.51 1.30 -13.60
CA SER A 118 -8.69 1.33 -14.81
C SER A 118 -8.96 0.08 -15.65
N ASN A 119 -9.10 0.24 -16.96
CA ASN A 119 -9.35 -0.86 -17.89
C ASN A 119 -8.04 -1.57 -18.30
N ILE A 120 -7.10 -1.74 -17.36
CA ILE A 120 -5.79 -2.33 -17.65
C ILE A 120 -5.92 -3.80 -18.03
N PHE A 121 -6.78 -4.55 -17.38
CA PHE A 121 -6.95 -5.98 -17.69
C PHE A 121 -7.46 -6.16 -19.12
N ASP A 122 -8.43 -5.37 -19.55
CA ASP A 122 -8.96 -5.44 -20.92
C ASP A 122 -7.89 -5.08 -21.94
N SER A 123 -7.05 -4.10 -21.63
CA SER A 123 -5.97 -3.64 -22.52
C SER A 123 -4.83 -4.64 -22.66
N VAL A 124 -4.58 -5.47 -21.63
CA VAL A 124 -3.44 -6.39 -21.58
C VAL A 124 -3.82 -7.83 -21.98
N TYR A 125 -5.11 -8.17 -21.87
CA TYR A 125 -5.60 -9.54 -22.14
C TYR A 125 -5.33 -10.05 -23.55
N HIS A 126 -5.19 -9.14 -24.51
CA HIS A 126 -4.93 -9.46 -25.92
C HIS A 126 -3.45 -9.47 -26.32
N ILE A 127 -2.53 -9.31 -25.35
CA ILE A 127 -1.09 -9.21 -25.65
C ILE A 127 -0.39 -10.54 -25.35
N GLU A 128 0.12 -11.20 -26.40
CA GLU A 128 0.79 -12.50 -26.27
C GLU A 128 2.16 -12.45 -25.60
N LYS A 129 2.89 -11.31 -25.65
CA LYS A 129 4.24 -11.18 -25.09
C LYS A 129 4.24 -10.42 -23.75
N SER A 130 4.63 -11.11 -22.66
CA SER A 130 4.88 -10.55 -21.33
C SER A 130 3.73 -9.73 -20.75
N PRO A 131 2.49 -10.25 -20.66
CA PRO A 131 1.33 -9.49 -20.19
C PRO A 131 1.51 -8.99 -18.76
N CYS A 132 2.18 -9.76 -17.89
CA CYS A 132 2.43 -9.38 -16.50
C CYS A 132 3.35 -8.15 -16.38
N TYR A 133 4.40 -8.07 -17.19
CA TYR A 133 5.30 -6.91 -17.18
C TYR A 133 4.59 -5.63 -17.63
N LEU A 134 3.83 -5.73 -18.71
CA LEU A 134 3.07 -4.60 -19.25
C LEU A 134 1.99 -4.16 -18.27
N CYS A 135 1.26 -5.08 -17.66
CA CYS A 135 0.27 -4.81 -16.62
C CYS A 135 0.90 -4.07 -15.43
N ALA A 136 2.04 -4.53 -14.93
CA ALA A 136 2.74 -3.88 -13.82
C ALA A 136 3.19 -2.46 -14.17
N ARG A 137 3.70 -2.25 -15.39
CA ARG A 137 4.12 -0.94 -15.90
C ARG A 137 2.94 0.02 -16.05
N MET A 138 1.84 -0.44 -16.62
CA MET A 138 0.60 0.36 -16.79
C MET A 138 0.01 0.73 -15.43
N ARG A 139 -0.08 -0.22 -14.50
CA ARG A 139 -0.53 0.03 -13.12
C ARG A 139 0.26 1.15 -12.45
N ARG A 140 1.59 1.11 -12.57
CA ARG A 140 2.45 2.14 -12.01
C ARG A 140 2.18 3.50 -12.65
N GLY A 141 2.06 3.57 -13.97
CA GLY A 141 1.74 4.81 -14.69
C GLY A 141 0.40 5.42 -14.27
N HIS A 142 -0.66 4.60 -14.17
CA HIS A 142 -1.98 5.06 -13.71
C HIS A 142 -1.95 5.57 -12.27
N LEU A 143 -1.26 4.85 -11.37
CA LEU A 143 -1.11 5.29 -9.97
C LEU A 143 -0.38 6.63 -9.86
N TYR A 144 0.68 6.84 -10.65
CA TYR A 144 1.39 8.12 -10.67
C TYR A 144 0.51 9.27 -11.18
N ASN A 145 -0.20 9.07 -12.28
CA ASN A 145 -1.07 10.08 -12.83
C ASN A 145 -2.17 10.46 -11.84
N PHE A 146 -2.83 9.48 -11.26
CA PHE A 146 -3.90 9.72 -10.28
C PHE A 146 -3.40 10.40 -8.99
N ALA A 147 -2.25 9.96 -8.48
CA ALA A 147 -1.61 10.61 -7.33
C ALA A 147 -1.27 12.08 -7.63
N ARG A 148 -0.77 12.38 -8.83
CA ARG A 148 -0.49 13.75 -9.29
C ARG A 148 -1.76 14.59 -9.40
N GLU A 149 -2.82 14.06 -9.96
CA GLU A 149 -4.13 14.73 -10.05
C GLU A 149 -4.69 15.11 -8.67
N LEU A 150 -4.43 14.27 -7.66
CA LEU A 150 -4.77 14.56 -6.27
C LEU A 150 -3.78 15.52 -5.59
N GLY A 151 -2.77 16.01 -6.30
CA GLY A 151 -1.74 16.91 -5.80
C GLY A 151 -0.75 16.24 -4.85
N CYS A 152 -0.58 14.92 -4.91
CA CYS A 152 0.42 14.22 -4.13
C CYS A 152 1.81 14.41 -4.77
N ASN A 153 2.82 14.66 -3.94
CA ASN A 153 4.21 14.79 -4.36
C ASN A 153 5.07 13.56 -4.03
N LYS A 154 4.50 12.57 -3.33
CA LYS A 154 5.15 11.31 -3.00
C LYS A 154 4.19 10.14 -3.13
N ILE A 155 4.73 8.97 -3.45
CA ILE A 155 3.98 7.71 -3.50
C ILE A 155 4.68 6.68 -2.63
N ALA A 156 3.92 5.98 -1.81
CA ALA A 156 4.38 4.90 -0.95
C ALA A 156 3.79 3.55 -1.39
N TYR A 157 4.66 2.57 -1.58
CA TYR A 157 4.32 1.18 -1.87
C TYR A 157 4.74 0.27 -0.72
N ALA A 158 3.95 -0.74 -0.43
CA ALA A 158 4.21 -1.70 0.64
C ALA A 158 5.16 -2.83 0.20
N HIS A 159 6.30 -2.47 -0.39
CA HIS A 159 7.38 -3.43 -0.62
C HIS A 159 8.20 -3.63 0.65
N HIS A 160 8.67 -4.83 0.87
CA HIS A 160 9.52 -5.18 2.01
C HIS A 160 10.84 -5.82 1.54
N LYS A 161 11.73 -6.09 2.50
CA LYS A 161 13.07 -6.59 2.19
C LYS A 161 13.08 -7.90 1.39
N ASP A 162 12.08 -8.77 1.61
CA ASP A 162 12.01 -10.05 0.94
C ASP A 162 11.69 -9.86 -0.55
N ASP A 163 10.82 -8.88 -0.92
CA ASP A 163 10.60 -8.50 -2.33
C ASP A 163 11.90 -8.06 -3.02
N VAL A 164 12.75 -7.32 -2.28
CA VAL A 164 14.07 -6.88 -2.78
C VAL A 164 14.98 -8.07 -3.04
N ILE A 165 15.04 -9.00 -2.08
CA ILE A 165 15.88 -10.21 -2.18
C ILE A 165 15.38 -11.12 -3.30
N GLU A 166 14.07 -11.36 -3.37
CA GLU A 166 13.46 -12.17 -4.43
C GLU A 166 13.73 -11.59 -5.82
N THR A 167 13.56 -10.28 -5.98
CA THR A 167 13.86 -9.60 -7.24
C THR A 167 15.33 -9.73 -7.63
N MET A 168 16.23 -9.59 -6.65
CA MET A 168 17.66 -9.74 -6.88
C MET A 168 18.01 -11.17 -7.30
N LEU A 169 17.46 -12.18 -6.62
CA LEU A 169 17.70 -13.59 -6.95
C LEU A 169 17.14 -13.94 -8.34
N LEU A 170 15.94 -13.47 -8.67
CA LEU A 170 15.35 -13.68 -9.99
C LEU A 170 16.21 -13.04 -11.10
N SER A 171 16.66 -11.80 -10.91
CA SER A 171 17.53 -11.12 -11.87
C SER A 171 18.86 -11.86 -12.05
N LEU A 172 19.44 -12.37 -10.96
CA LEU A 172 20.68 -13.14 -11.02
C LEU A 172 20.50 -14.47 -11.77
N LEU A 173 19.43 -15.22 -11.45
CA LEU A 173 19.21 -16.57 -11.99
C LEU A 173 18.74 -16.56 -13.45
N TYR A 174 17.90 -15.60 -13.83
CA TYR A 174 17.28 -15.57 -15.18
C TYR A 174 17.95 -14.60 -16.15
N GLU A 175 18.56 -13.53 -15.65
CA GLU A 175 19.15 -12.49 -16.51
C GLU A 175 20.67 -12.41 -16.38
N GLY A 176 21.28 -13.13 -15.43
CA GLY A 176 22.71 -13.05 -15.14
C GLY A 176 23.15 -11.66 -14.64
N ARG A 177 22.22 -10.87 -14.12
CA ARG A 177 22.47 -9.50 -13.65
C ARG A 177 22.19 -9.37 -12.15
N PHE A 178 23.03 -8.62 -11.48
CA PHE A 178 22.81 -8.26 -10.08
C PHE A 178 21.99 -6.97 -10.02
N TYR A 179 20.66 -7.10 -10.02
CA TYR A 179 19.74 -5.98 -10.03
C TYR A 179 18.62 -6.17 -9.00
N SER A 180 18.24 -5.08 -8.35
CA SER A 180 17.02 -4.98 -7.54
C SER A 180 16.49 -3.55 -7.57
N PHE A 181 15.26 -3.33 -7.10
CA PHE A 181 14.72 -1.98 -7.00
C PHE A 181 15.25 -1.28 -5.75
N PRO A 182 15.58 0.02 -5.82
CA PRO A 182 16.00 0.78 -4.65
C PRO A 182 14.82 1.06 -3.72
N PRO A 183 15.06 1.16 -2.39
CA PRO A 183 14.01 1.48 -1.42
C PRO A 183 13.43 2.89 -1.63
N LEU A 184 14.20 3.77 -2.23
CA LEU A 184 13.79 5.12 -2.62
C LEU A 184 14.04 5.30 -4.12
N SER A 185 13.00 5.58 -4.88
CA SER A 185 13.09 5.96 -6.28
C SER A 185 12.63 7.39 -6.44
N LEU A 186 13.53 8.26 -6.89
CA LEU A 186 13.20 9.62 -7.26
C LEU A 186 12.63 9.60 -8.68
N ILE A 187 11.32 9.72 -8.78
CA ILE A 187 10.65 10.00 -10.04
C ILE A 187 10.26 11.45 -9.99
N HIS A 188 10.86 12.26 -10.84
CA HIS A 188 10.41 13.63 -11.06
C HIS A 188 9.01 13.55 -11.67
N ILE A 189 8.02 13.93 -10.88
CA ILE A 189 6.62 14.08 -11.31
C ILE A 189 6.44 15.49 -11.86
#